data_4d0dc2de5d1e74c1c0467485cb66c96a
#
_entry.id   4d0dc2de5d1e74c1c0467485cb66c96a
#
_cell.length_a   1.000
_cell.length_b   1.000
_cell.length_c   1.000
_cell.angle_alpha   90.00
_cell.angle_beta   90.00
_cell.angle_gamma   90.00
#
_symmetry.space_group_name_H-M   'P 1'
#
loop_
_entity.id
_entity.type
_entity.pdbx_description
1 polymer ?
#
loop_
_entity_poly.entity_id
_entity_poly.type
_entity_poly.pdbx_seq_one_letter_code
_entity_poly.pdbx_strand_id
1 'polypeptide(L)'
;VMTSAAAMPPAVAGKLPDYESFIADQPDEFEWPALEESAASALCYTSGTTGNPKGVLYSHRSTVLHAYAGCMADSMGMSGRDAVLAVVPMFHANAWGLPYNAPITGAKLVFPGPKMGDPATLTELMNEEGVTLAAGVPTVWMLLLNHLAQTGDKLKSLKRTVISSAFSICASWLASSFW
;
A
#
# COMPACT_ATOMS: atom_id res chain seq x y z
N VAL A 1 -10.61 -12.88 -1.37
CA VAL A 1 -9.34 -12.52 -0.73
C VAL A 1 -8.98 -13.65 0.20
N MET A 2 -7.83 -14.24 -0.03
CA MET A 2 -7.32 -15.30 0.85
C MET A 2 -6.68 -14.65 2.07
N THR A 3 -6.87 -15.26 3.21
CA THR A 3 -6.36 -14.78 4.50
C THR A 3 -5.80 -15.96 5.28
N SER A 4 -5.19 -15.73 6.43
CA SER A 4 -4.72 -16.80 7.31
C SER A 4 -5.91 -17.62 7.83
N ALA A 5 -5.68 -18.89 8.17
CA ALA A 5 -6.71 -19.76 8.73
C ALA A 5 -7.39 -19.16 9.97
N ALA A 6 -6.61 -18.45 10.81
CA ALA A 6 -7.12 -17.78 12.02
C ALA A 6 -8.03 -16.58 11.74
N ALA A 7 -7.89 -15.94 10.56
CA ALA A 7 -8.68 -14.78 10.17
C ALA A 7 -9.82 -15.13 9.20
N MET A 8 -10.03 -16.41 8.89
CA MET A 8 -11.09 -16.86 8.00
C MET A 8 -12.47 -16.63 8.63
N PRO A 9 -13.41 -15.97 7.91
CA PRO A 9 -14.78 -15.85 8.39
C PRO A 9 -15.42 -17.24 8.58
N PRO A 10 -16.19 -17.47 9.65
CA PRO A 10 -16.81 -18.78 9.91
C PRO A 10 -17.66 -19.32 8.77
N ALA A 11 -18.29 -18.45 8.00
CA ALA A 11 -19.14 -18.82 6.85
C ALA A 11 -18.39 -19.53 5.72
N VAL A 12 -17.09 -19.32 5.60
CA VAL A 12 -16.22 -19.85 4.53
C VAL A 12 -15.10 -20.75 5.06
N ALA A 13 -14.91 -20.80 6.36
CA ALA A 13 -13.92 -21.66 7.01
C ALA A 13 -14.17 -23.14 6.63
N GLY A 14 -13.13 -23.81 6.15
CA GLY A 14 -13.21 -25.18 5.65
C GLY A 14 -13.86 -25.35 4.27
N LYS A 15 -14.37 -24.27 3.64
CA LYS A 15 -14.92 -24.31 2.27
C LYS A 15 -13.97 -23.74 1.24
N LEU A 16 -13.09 -22.84 1.67
CA LEU A 16 -12.05 -22.22 0.85
C LEU A 16 -10.69 -22.46 1.52
N PRO A 17 -9.63 -22.66 0.74
CA PRO A 17 -8.29 -22.76 1.30
C PRO A 17 -7.89 -21.40 1.92
N ASP A 18 -7.20 -21.42 3.04
CA ASP A 18 -6.48 -20.26 3.52
C ASP A 18 -5.22 -20.03 2.66
N TYR A 19 -4.57 -18.87 2.87
CA TYR A 19 -3.42 -18.47 2.05
C TYR A 19 -2.27 -19.48 2.10
N GLU A 20 -1.91 -19.94 3.29
CA GLU A 20 -0.79 -20.87 3.48
C GLU A 20 -1.05 -22.22 2.83
N SER A 21 -2.27 -22.75 2.99
CA SER A 21 -2.69 -24.00 2.32
C SER A 21 -2.70 -23.86 0.80
N PHE A 22 -3.03 -22.69 0.28
CA PHE A 22 -3.09 -22.45 -1.16
C PHE A 22 -1.71 -22.41 -1.81
N ILE A 23 -0.69 -21.91 -1.11
CA ILE A 23 0.67 -21.81 -1.64
C ILE A 23 1.54 -23.03 -1.30
N ALA A 24 1.16 -23.87 -0.34
CA ALA A 24 1.99 -24.94 0.23
C ALA A 24 2.59 -25.91 -0.81
N ASP A 25 1.82 -26.23 -1.84
CA ASP A 25 2.21 -27.19 -2.89
C ASP A 25 2.63 -26.49 -4.20
N GLN A 26 2.83 -25.16 -4.17
CA GLN A 26 3.29 -24.44 -5.35
C GLN A 26 4.80 -24.57 -5.50
N PRO A 27 5.32 -24.65 -6.75
CA PRO A 27 6.75 -24.64 -6.97
C PRO A 27 7.37 -23.30 -6.54
N ASP A 28 8.58 -23.33 -6.06
CA ASP A 28 9.37 -22.17 -5.69
C ASP A 28 10.05 -21.49 -6.90
N GLU A 29 10.01 -22.15 -8.07
CA GLU A 29 10.43 -21.60 -9.35
C GLU A 29 9.21 -21.29 -10.23
N PHE A 30 9.22 -20.13 -10.88
CA PHE A 30 8.15 -19.69 -11.78
C PHE A 30 8.73 -19.04 -13.04
N GLU A 31 8.32 -19.52 -14.20
CA GLU A 31 8.65 -18.88 -15.47
C GLU A 31 7.69 -17.71 -15.73
N TRP A 32 8.23 -16.49 -15.67
CA TRP A 32 7.44 -15.27 -15.88
C TRP A 32 7.01 -15.16 -17.34
N PRO A 33 5.70 -15.06 -17.63
CA PRO A 33 5.22 -14.89 -19.00
C PRO A 33 5.66 -13.53 -19.56
N ALA A 34 5.98 -13.50 -20.85
CA ALA A 34 6.13 -12.24 -21.57
C ALA A 34 4.74 -11.59 -21.71
N LEU A 35 4.55 -10.43 -21.11
CA LEU A 35 3.30 -9.69 -21.15
C LEU A 35 3.47 -8.40 -21.95
N GLU A 36 2.42 -8.06 -22.72
CA GLU A 36 2.32 -6.75 -23.32
C GLU A 36 2.18 -5.68 -22.23
N GLU A 37 2.89 -4.58 -22.34
CA GLU A 37 2.87 -3.52 -21.33
C GLU A 37 1.49 -2.86 -21.17
N SER A 38 0.63 -2.93 -22.19
CA SER A 38 -0.75 -2.48 -22.14
C SER A 38 -1.71 -3.48 -21.47
N ALA A 39 -1.26 -4.71 -21.19
CA ALA A 39 -2.09 -5.70 -20.51
C ALA A 39 -2.48 -5.22 -19.11
N ALA A 40 -3.66 -5.68 -18.66
CA ALA A 40 -4.16 -5.35 -17.32
C ALA A 40 -3.28 -5.92 -16.22
N SER A 41 -2.92 -5.09 -15.23
CA SER A 41 -2.11 -5.49 -14.07
C SER A 41 -2.91 -5.51 -12.78
N ALA A 42 -3.84 -4.58 -12.60
CA ALA A 42 -4.65 -4.47 -11.38
C ALA A 42 -5.99 -3.79 -11.64
N LEU A 43 -6.98 -4.15 -10.83
CA LEU A 43 -8.31 -3.55 -10.85
C LEU A 43 -8.65 -3.03 -9.46
N CYS A 44 -8.89 -1.73 -9.33
CA CYS A 44 -9.36 -1.11 -8.10
C CYS A 44 -10.73 -0.49 -8.31
N TYR A 45 -11.60 -0.63 -7.30
CA TYR A 45 -12.93 -0.04 -7.35
C TYR A 45 -12.97 1.29 -6.59
N THR A 46 -13.65 2.28 -7.18
CA THR A 46 -14.00 3.53 -6.52
C THR A 46 -15.39 3.42 -5.93
N SER A 47 -15.65 4.10 -4.82
CA SER A 47 -16.98 4.12 -4.16
C SER A 47 -18.08 4.80 -5.00
N GLY A 48 -17.71 5.49 -6.09
CA GLY A 48 -18.64 6.22 -6.96
C GLY A 48 -19.47 7.26 -6.20
N THR A 49 -19.34 8.52 -6.56
CA THR A 49 -20.15 9.61 -5.92
C THR A 49 -21.60 9.65 -6.42
N THR A 50 -21.91 8.91 -7.47
CA THR A 50 -23.20 9.02 -8.20
C THR A 50 -23.88 7.68 -8.46
N GLY A 51 -23.58 6.62 -7.70
CA GLY A 51 -24.22 5.32 -7.92
C GLY A 51 -23.32 4.11 -7.70
N ASN A 52 -23.35 3.16 -8.62
CA ASN A 52 -22.61 1.91 -8.50
C ASN A 52 -21.09 2.12 -8.49
N PRO A 53 -20.32 1.31 -7.74
CA PRO A 53 -18.88 1.32 -7.77
C PRO A 53 -18.33 1.17 -9.20
N LYS A 54 -17.30 1.95 -9.53
CA LYS A 54 -16.65 1.88 -10.85
C LYS A 54 -15.28 1.22 -10.69
N GLY A 55 -15.02 0.22 -11.54
CA GLY A 55 -13.71 -0.41 -11.64
C GLY A 55 -12.74 0.44 -12.46
N VAL A 56 -11.55 0.69 -11.92
CA VAL A 56 -10.44 1.33 -12.62
C VAL A 56 -9.38 0.28 -12.90
N LEU A 57 -9.14 0.04 -14.19
CA LEU A 57 -8.19 -0.95 -14.65
C LEU A 57 -6.84 -0.29 -14.91
N TYR A 58 -5.80 -0.76 -14.23
CA TYR A 58 -4.42 -0.33 -14.44
C TYR A 58 -3.71 -1.30 -15.38
N SER A 59 -2.91 -0.78 -16.31
CA SER A 59 -2.01 -1.58 -17.13
C SER A 59 -0.64 -1.73 -16.47
N HIS A 60 0.18 -2.69 -16.93
CA HIS A 60 1.57 -2.80 -16.51
C HIS A 60 2.34 -1.51 -16.78
N ARG A 61 2.16 -0.91 -17.96
CA ARG A 61 2.76 0.39 -18.32
C ARG A 61 2.40 1.48 -17.31
N SER A 62 1.10 1.66 -17.01
CA SER A 62 0.66 2.71 -16.09
C SER A 62 1.18 2.50 -14.68
N THR A 63 1.25 1.26 -14.21
CA THR A 63 1.80 0.91 -12.91
C THR A 63 3.28 1.23 -12.81
N VAL A 64 4.07 0.86 -13.83
CA VAL A 64 5.52 1.12 -13.85
C VAL A 64 5.82 2.62 -13.96
N LEU A 65 5.13 3.35 -14.84
CA LEU A 65 5.30 4.79 -14.98
C LEU A 65 4.91 5.54 -13.70
N HIS A 66 3.82 5.13 -13.04
CA HIS A 66 3.43 5.67 -11.74
C HIS A 66 4.50 5.41 -10.68
N ALA A 67 5.06 4.21 -10.64
CA ALA A 67 6.10 3.85 -9.70
C ALA A 67 7.37 4.70 -9.91
N TYR A 68 7.83 4.88 -11.13
CA TYR A 68 8.95 5.78 -11.43
C TYR A 68 8.66 7.23 -11.01
N ALA A 69 7.48 7.74 -11.36
CA ALA A 69 7.10 9.10 -10.99
C ALA A 69 7.03 9.27 -9.47
N GLY A 70 6.54 8.30 -8.73
CA GLY A 70 6.52 8.31 -7.26
C GLY A 70 7.93 8.32 -6.64
N CYS A 71 8.92 7.74 -7.30
CA CYS A 71 10.31 7.73 -6.82
C CYS A 71 11.06 9.04 -7.09
N MET A 72 10.56 9.93 -7.97
CA MET A 72 11.23 11.19 -8.28
C MET A 72 11.38 12.06 -7.04
N ALA A 73 12.47 12.86 -7.01
CA ALA A 73 12.84 13.71 -5.88
C ALA A 73 11.73 14.70 -5.47
N ASP A 74 11.03 15.25 -6.46
CA ASP A 74 9.93 16.22 -6.25
C ASP A 74 8.57 15.55 -5.98
N SER A 75 8.53 14.21 -5.86
CA SER A 75 7.36 13.43 -5.45
C SER A 75 7.59 12.86 -4.05
N MET A 76 7.67 11.54 -3.90
CA MET A 76 7.98 10.93 -2.60
C MET A 76 9.50 10.89 -2.31
N GLY A 77 10.34 11.05 -3.31
CA GLY A 77 11.79 11.06 -3.20
C GLY A 77 12.36 9.77 -2.60
N MET A 78 11.75 8.63 -2.92
CA MET A 78 12.10 7.34 -2.35
C MET A 78 13.44 6.84 -2.88
N SER A 79 14.22 6.23 -2.01
CA SER A 79 15.53 5.66 -2.34
C SER A 79 15.75 4.33 -1.62
N GLY A 80 16.74 3.55 -2.04
CA GLY A 80 17.11 2.28 -1.40
C GLY A 80 17.59 2.39 0.06
N ARG A 81 17.72 3.61 0.58
CA ARG A 81 18.04 3.87 2.00
C ARG A 81 16.81 4.07 2.87
N ASP A 82 15.63 4.05 2.27
CA ASP A 82 14.37 4.27 2.98
C ASP A 82 13.78 2.97 3.50
N ALA A 83 13.14 3.06 4.65
CA ALA A 83 12.16 2.11 5.13
C ALA A 83 10.79 2.77 5.05
N VAL A 84 9.88 2.18 4.28
CA VAL A 84 8.61 2.76 3.87
C VAL A 84 7.46 2.02 4.53
N LEU A 85 6.67 2.72 5.34
CA LEU A 85 5.47 2.15 5.98
C LEU A 85 4.22 2.54 5.18
N ALA A 86 3.54 1.53 4.66
CA ALA A 86 2.29 1.69 3.93
C ALA A 86 1.08 1.58 4.89
N VAL A 87 0.60 2.73 5.41
CA VAL A 87 -0.65 2.80 6.19
C VAL A 87 -1.82 3.13 5.26
N VAL A 88 -1.84 2.46 4.12
CA VAL A 88 -2.85 2.60 3.06
C VAL A 88 -3.22 1.22 2.55
N PRO A 89 -4.54 0.89 2.43
CA PRO A 89 -4.96 -0.41 1.97
C PRO A 89 -4.52 -0.71 0.52
N MET A 90 -4.04 -1.94 0.28
CA MET A 90 -3.61 -2.35 -1.06
C MET A 90 -4.75 -2.38 -2.08
N PHE A 91 -5.98 -2.62 -1.64
CA PHE A 91 -7.17 -2.59 -2.51
C PHE A 91 -7.59 -1.19 -2.96
N HIS A 92 -7.03 -0.12 -2.35
CA HIS A 92 -7.31 1.26 -2.73
C HIS A 92 -6.10 1.85 -3.46
N ALA A 93 -6.26 2.06 -4.77
CA ALA A 93 -5.22 2.57 -5.66
C ALA A 93 -3.84 1.89 -5.44
N ASN A 94 -3.85 0.57 -5.18
CA ASN A 94 -2.67 -0.26 -4.91
C ASN A 94 -1.76 0.34 -3.82
N ALA A 95 -2.34 0.77 -2.70
CA ALA A 95 -1.64 1.47 -1.62
C ALA A 95 -0.79 2.65 -2.16
N TRP A 96 -1.36 3.45 -3.07
CA TRP A 96 -0.73 4.59 -3.73
C TRP A 96 0.57 4.25 -4.46
N GLY A 97 0.69 3.01 -4.93
CA GLY A 97 1.84 2.52 -5.67
C GLY A 97 3.05 2.13 -4.81
N LEU A 98 3.01 2.26 -3.49
CA LEU A 98 4.14 1.95 -2.62
C LEU A 98 4.70 0.54 -2.80
N PRO A 99 3.89 -0.52 -3.00
CA PRO A 99 4.38 -1.87 -3.26
C PRO A 99 5.19 -2.02 -4.54
N TYR A 100 5.07 -1.08 -5.47
CA TYR A 100 5.84 -1.04 -6.71
C TYR A 100 7.02 -0.08 -6.63
N ASN A 101 6.84 1.08 -5.97
CA ASN A 101 7.90 2.08 -5.81
C ASN A 101 9.06 1.55 -4.96
N ALA A 102 8.76 0.87 -3.86
CA ALA A 102 9.78 0.37 -2.96
C ALA A 102 10.71 -0.67 -3.62
N PRO A 103 10.23 -1.71 -4.33
CA PRO A 103 11.08 -2.65 -5.05
C PRO A 103 11.93 -1.99 -6.15
N ILE A 104 11.39 -1.03 -6.89
CA ILE A 104 12.14 -0.32 -7.96
C ILE A 104 13.37 0.41 -7.38
N THR A 105 13.25 0.98 -6.17
CA THR A 105 14.35 1.68 -5.52
C THR A 105 15.21 0.81 -4.62
N GLY A 106 14.76 -0.42 -4.31
CA GLY A 106 15.37 -1.28 -3.28
C GLY A 106 15.09 -0.81 -1.86
N ALA A 107 14.06 0.01 -1.64
CA ALA A 107 13.63 0.45 -0.33
C ALA A 107 12.97 -0.71 0.46
N LYS A 108 13.17 -0.72 1.77
CA LYS A 108 12.48 -1.64 2.67
C LYS A 108 10.99 -1.29 2.72
N LEU A 109 10.12 -2.26 2.48
CA LEU A 109 8.67 -2.09 2.58
C LEU A 109 8.16 -2.72 3.88
N VAL A 110 7.43 -1.93 4.66
CA VAL A 110 6.86 -2.31 5.95
C VAL A 110 5.34 -2.24 5.89
N PHE A 111 4.68 -3.26 6.41
CA PHE A 111 3.22 -3.34 6.45
C PHE A 111 2.72 -3.47 7.89
N PRO A 112 1.72 -2.68 8.30
CA PRO A 112 1.19 -2.72 9.66
C PRO A 112 0.23 -3.90 9.92
N GLY A 113 -0.03 -4.73 8.93
CA GLY A 113 -0.97 -5.84 9.03
C GLY A 113 -2.40 -5.38 9.38
N PRO A 114 -3.13 -6.15 10.20
CA PRO A 114 -4.53 -5.85 10.53
C PRO A 114 -4.69 -4.63 11.46
N LYS A 115 -3.61 -4.14 12.08
CA LYS A 115 -3.64 -3.01 13.02
C LYS A 115 -3.28 -1.67 12.39
N MET A 116 -3.61 -1.49 11.13
CA MET A 116 -3.31 -0.29 10.33
C MET A 116 -3.80 1.03 10.97
N GLY A 117 -4.84 1.00 11.80
CA GLY A 117 -5.39 2.17 12.48
C GLY A 117 -4.97 2.32 13.95
N ASP A 118 -4.17 1.41 14.51
CA ASP A 118 -3.76 1.45 15.91
C ASP A 118 -2.47 2.26 16.10
N PRO A 119 -2.55 3.45 16.75
CA PRO A 119 -1.40 4.34 16.86
C PRO A 119 -0.25 3.79 17.71
N ALA A 120 -0.53 2.95 18.71
CA ALA A 120 0.51 2.33 19.52
C ALA A 120 1.33 1.34 18.69
N THR A 121 0.67 0.44 17.95
CA THR A 121 1.32 -0.49 17.04
C THR A 121 2.10 0.25 15.94
N LEU A 122 1.55 1.35 15.39
CA LEU A 122 2.26 2.13 14.38
C LEU A 122 3.52 2.80 14.94
N THR A 123 3.47 3.32 16.16
CA THR A 123 4.63 3.93 16.85
C THR A 123 5.75 2.92 17.08
N GLU A 124 5.39 1.75 17.61
CA GLU A 124 6.31 0.63 17.85
C GLU A 124 6.95 0.20 16.52
N LEU A 125 6.15 -0.13 15.54
CA LEU A 125 6.60 -0.60 14.21
C LEU A 125 7.51 0.43 13.52
N MET A 126 7.14 1.71 13.55
CA MET A 126 7.97 2.78 12.96
C MET A 126 9.36 2.85 13.61
N ASN A 127 9.44 2.67 14.92
CA ASN A 127 10.69 2.73 15.64
C ASN A 127 11.54 1.46 15.48
N GLU A 128 10.93 0.27 15.53
CA GLU A 128 11.62 -1.01 15.38
C GLU A 128 12.15 -1.23 13.98
N GLU A 129 11.35 -0.90 12.97
CA GLU A 129 11.71 -1.09 11.55
C GLU A 129 12.54 0.08 10.97
N GLY A 130 12.76 1.13 11.78
CA GLY A 130 13.52 2.30 11.38
C GLY A 130 12.85 3.07 10.22
N VAL A 131 11.53 3.19 10.25
CA VAL A 131 10.75 3.81 9.16
C VAL A 131 11.17 5.26 8.94
N THR A 132 11.53 5.58 7.70
CA THR A 132 11.94 6.92 7.28
C THR A 132 10.88 7.66 6.47
N LEU A 133 9.99 6.93 5.81
CA LEU A 133 8.87 7.44 5.04
C LEU A 133 7.61 6.65 5.40
N ALA A 134 6.52 7.33 5.69
CA ALA A 134 5.23 6.68 5.93
C ALA A 134 4.12 7.38 5.16
N ALA A 135 3.20 6.59 4.61
CA ALA A 135 2.06 7.11 3.86
C ALA A 135 0.75 6.70 4.52
N GLY A 136 -0.15 7.64 4.69
CA GLY A 136 -1.43 7.39 5.33
C GLY A 136 -2.44 8.52 5.13
N VAL A 137 -3.70 8.22 5.41
CA VAL A 137 -4.79 9.22 5.35
C VAL A 137 -4.75 10.15 6.57
N PRO A 138 -5.33 11.37 6.49
CA PRO A 138 -5.26 12.37 7.57
C PRO A 138 -5.72 11.84 8.94
N THR A 139 -6.75 11.00 8.97
CA THR A 139 -7.27 10.42 10.22
C THR A 139 -6.25 9.56 10.95
N VAL A 140 -5.42 8.80 10.24
CA VAL A 140 -4.33 8.01 10.81
C VAL A 140 -3.31 8.93 11.49
N TRP A 141 -2.92 10.00 10.80
CA TRP A 141 -1.96 10.96 11.34
C TRP A 141 -2.48 11.69 12.57
N MET A 142 -3.76 12.06 12.58
CA MET A 142 -4.38 12.67 13.77
C MET A 142 -4.39 11.73 14.97
N LEU A 143 -4.75 10.45 14.78
CA LEU A 143 -4.71 9.45 15.84
C LEU A 143 -3.29 9.23 16.36
N LEU A 144 -2.31 9.13 15.47
CA LEU A 144 -0.90 8.97 15.83
C LEU A 144 -0.37 10.17 16.62
N LEU A 145 -0.63 11.40 16.15
CA LEU A 145 -0.19 12.62 16.84
C LEU A 145 -0.81 12.74 18.24
N ASN A 146 -2.09 12.42 18.39
CA ASN A 146 -2.76 12.42 19.68
C ASN A 146 -2.12 11.39 20.65
N HIS A 147 -1.84 10.19 20.14
CA HIS A 147 -1.17 9.15 20.91
C HIS A 147 0.22 9.60 21.39
N LEU A 148 1.05 10.12 20.48
CA LEU A 148 2.39 10.62 20.81
C LEU A 148 2.35 11.78 21.84
N ALA A 149 1.34 12.63 21.74
CA ALA A 149 1.14 13.72 22.70
C ALA A 149 0.75 13.22 24.12
N GLN A 150 0.00 12.13 24.19
CA GLN A 150 -0.44 11.53 25.46
C GLN A 150 0.64 10.68 26.12
N THR A 151 1.39 9.91 25.33
CA THR A 151 2.42 8.97 25.84
C THR A 151 3.78 9.63 26.03
N GLY A 152 4.07 10.70 25.31
CA GLY A 152 5.40 11.30 25.21
C GLY A 152 6.38 10.54 24.32
N ASP A 153 5.90 9.51 23.62
CA ASP A 153 6.70 8.73 22.67
C ASP A 153 7.18 9.59 21.50
N LYS A 154 8.29 9.17 20.90
CA LYS A 154 8.90 9.87 19.76
C LYS A 154 9.16 8.91 18.63
N LEU A 155 8.95 9.39 17.40
CA LEU A 155 9.36 8.69 16.19
C LEU A 155 10.83 9.00 15.92
N LYS A 156 11.70 7.99 16.01
CA LYS A 156 13.17 8.18 16.02
C LYS A 156 13.75 8.39 14.61
N SER A 157 13.15 7.77 13.61
CA SER A 157 13.71 7.67 12.24
C SER A 157 12.84 8.33 11.18
N LEU A 158 11.57 8.63 11.47
CA LEU A 158 10.63 9.19 10.49
C LEU A 158 11.10 10.57 10.01
N LYS A 159 11.26 10.72 8.70
CA LYS A 159 11.73 11.95 8.05
C LYS A 159 10.68 12.59 7.17
N ARG A 160 9.80 11.77 6.56
CA ARG A 160 8.81 12.21 5.57
C ARG A 160 7.49 11.48 5.79
N THR A 161 6.40 12.20 5.56
CA THR A 161 5.05 11.66 5.53
C THR A 161 4.37 12.03 4.23
N VAL A 162 3.67 11.07 3.64
CA VAL A 162 2.76 11.31 2.52
C VAL A 162 1.34 11.30 3.07
N ILE A 163 0.67 12.42 2.94
CA ILE A 163 -0.69 12.61 3.45
C ILE A 163 -1.59 12.92 2.28
N SER A 164 -2.57 12.08 2.02
CA SER A 164 -3.57 12.35 1.01
C SER A 164 -4.94 11.92 1.51
N SER A 165 -5.93 12.76 1.26
CA SER A 165 -7.32 12.31 1.30
C SER A 165 -7.60 11.58 -0.02
N ALA A 166 -8.33 10.50 0.03
CA ALA A 166 -8.67 9.62 -1.11
C ALA A 166 -9.24 10.36 -2.35
N PHE A 167 -9.50 11.63 -2.24
CA PHE A 167 -10.15 12.45 -3.26
C PHE A 167 -9.17 13.18 -4.20
N SER A 168 -7.91 13.40 -3.82
CA SER A 168 -7.08 14.38 -4.54
C SER A 168 -6.05 13.78 -5.50
N ILE A 169 -5.46 12.62 -5.22
CA ILE A 169 -4.36 12.10 -6.04
C ILE A 169 -4.85 11.22 -7.19
N CYS A 170 -5.90 10.42 -7.01
CA CYS A 170 -6.40 9.55 -8.08
C CYS A 170 -7.06 10.32 -9.23
N ALA A 171 -7.75 11.42 -8.95
CA ALA A 171 -8.51 12.14 -9.97
C ALA A 171 -7.65 13.10 -10.80
N SER A 172 -6.68 13.78 -10.20
CA SER A 172 -5.88 14.78 -10.93
C SER A 172 -4.72 14.18 -11.71
N TRP A 173 -4.11 13.09 -11.23
CA TRP A 173 -2.98 12.44 -11.90
C TRP A 173 -3.41 11.51 -13.04
N LEU A 174 -4.48 10.75 -12.86
CA LEU A 174 -4.98 9.87 -13.91
C LEU A 174 -5.69 10.62 -15.04
N ALA A 175 -6.30 11.76 -14.75
CA ALA A 175 -6.94 12.59 -15.78
C ALA A 175 -5.93 13.36 -16.65
N SER A 176 -4.74 13.65 -16.16
CA SER A 176 -3.71 14.40 -16.91
C SER A 176 -2.72 13.53 -17.67
N SER A 177 -2.75 12.20 -17.48
CA SER A 177 -1.76 11.29 -18.08
C SER A 177 -2.29 10.47 -19.27
N PHE A 178 -3.53 10.72 -19.73
CA PHE A 178 -4.19 9.98 -20.81
C PHE A 178 -4.89 10.89 -21.83
N TRP A 179 -4.19 11.92 -22.30
CA TRP A 179 -4.51 12.59 -23.57
C TRP A 179 -3.23 12.79 -24.36
#